data_2e445767b3ebb59da03413335d11c209
#
_entry.id   2e445767b3ebb59da03413335d11c209
#
_cell.length_a   1.000
_cell.length_b   1.000
_cell.length_c   1.000
_cell.angle_alpha   90.00
_cell.angle_beta   90.00
_cell.angle_gamma   90.00
#
_symmetry.space_group_name_H-M   'P 1'
#
loop_
_entity.id
_entity.type
_entity.pdbx_description
1 polymer ?
#
loop_
_entity_poly.entity_id
_entity_poly.type
_entity_poly.pdbx_seq_one_letter_code
_entity_poly.pdbx_strand_id
1 'polypeptide(L)'
;WSEEEIPIHMPDHVEKQVAVWNPAPNKKQKKALLDLFEVTSDLKILVINVDAFSTKKGVTFVGKFILAHSVLIAVDESTTIKNPKAQRTKSLLKLAINTKYRRILTGFPVTQSPLDLYSQSAFLSKQLLGYDSFYSFQNRYAKVFNRQMGQRTFRQVTGYQNLGELTTRLADFS
;
A
#
# COMPACT_ATOMS: atom_id res chain seq x y z
N TRP A 1 14.91 -6.26 -4.21
CA TRP A 1 14.57 -5.42 -5.37
C TRP A 1 15.77 -4.61 -5.87
N SER A 2 16.40 -3.79 -5.04
CA SER A 2 17.46 -2.86 -5.48
C SER A 2 18.75 -3.54 -5.96
N GLU A 3 19.07 -4.71 -5.45
CA GLU A 3 20.32 -5.44 -5.72
C GLU A 3 20.15 -6.54 -6.76
N GLU A 4 18.94 -7.04 -6.94
CA GLU A 4 18.65 -8.18 -7.83
C GLU A 4 17.66 -7.80 -8.93
N GLU A 5 16.42 -7.49 -8.57
CA GLU A 5 15.33 -7.33 -9.55
C GLU A 5 15.52 -6.13 -10.49
N ILE A 6 15.87 -4.96 -9.94
CA ILE A 6 16.05 -3.76 -10.75
C ILE A 6 17.22 -3.90 -11.73
N PRO A 7 18.42 -4.38 -11.32
CA PRO A 7 19.52 -4.61 -12.24
C PRO A 7 19.24 -5.66 -13.32
N ILE A 8 18.48 -6.72 -12.99
CA ILE A 8 18.23 -7.84 -13.91
C ILE A 8 17.12 -7.49 -14.93
N HIS A 9 16.05 -6.83 -14.48
CA HIS A 9 14.83 -6.67 -15.27
C HIS A 9 14.64 -5.29 -15.90
N MET A 10 15.40 -4.29 -15.47
CA MET A 10 15.32 -2.95 -16.09
C MET A 10 16.20 -2.89 -17.35
N PRO A 11 15.68 -2.39 -18.48
CA PRO A 11 16.46 -2.25 -19.69
C PRO A 11 17.69 -1.35 -19.49
N ASP A 12 18.83 -1.72 -20.11
CA ASP A 12 20.10 -1.01 -19.95
C ASP A 12 20.05 0.44 -20.47
N HIS A 13 19.21 0.69 -21.48
CA HIS A 13 19.07 2.03 -22.07
C HIS A 13 18.26 3.01 -21.20
N VAL A 14 17.68 2.55 -20.08
CA VAL A 14 16.95 3.41 -19.15
C VAL A 14 17.91 3.92 -18.07
N GLU A 15 18.31 5.18 -18.21
CA GLU A 15 19.07 5.86 -17.16
C GLU A 15 18.21 5.95 -15.88
N LYS A 16 18.79 5.51 -14.76
CA LYS A 16 18.06 5.40 -13.49
C LYS A 16 18.89 5.74 -12.27
N GLN A 17 18.27 6.36 -11.31
CA GLN A 17 18.83 6.60 -9.98
C GLN A 17 18.02 5.82 -8.96
N VAL A 18 18.68 4.93 -8.21
CA VAL A 18 18.07 4.04 -7.24
C VAL A 18 18.56 4.37 -5.85
N ALA A 19 17.66 4.59 -4.91
CA ALA A 19 18.00 4.73 -3.50
C ALA A 19 17.09 3.89 -2.62
N VAL A 20 17.69 3.29 -1.58
CA VAL A 20 17.00 2.50 -0.58
C VAL A 20 16.79 3.34 0.68
N TRP A 21 15.55 3.43 1.13
CA TRP A 21 15.22 4.11 2.37
C TRP A 21 15.79 3.38 3.59
N ASN A 22 16.47 4.14 4.44
CA ASN A 22 16.92 3.69 5.75
C ASN A 22 16.60 4.78 6.79
N PRO A 23 15.99 4.46 7.95
CA PRO A 23 15.67 5.44 9.00
C PRO A 23 16.92 6.08 9.63
N ALA A 24 18.08 5.42 9.52
CA ALA A 24 19.39 5.89 9.97
C ALA A 24 20.44 5.70 8.86
N PRO A 25 20.34 6.48 7.75
CA PRO A 25 21.20 6.28 6.60
C PRO A 25 22.65 6.69 6.90
N ASN A 26 23.61 5.93 6.40
CA ASN A 26 25.00 6.35 6.38
C ASN A 26 25.21 7.48 5.35
N LYS A 27 26.45 8.04 5.29
CA LYS A 27 26.77 9.19 4.42
C LYS A 27 26.45 8.90 2.93
N LYS A 28 26.79 7.71 2.44
CA LYS A 28 26.56 7.28 1.05
C LYS A 28 25.04 7.15 0.76
N GLN A 29 24.31 6.48 1.64
CA GLN A 29 22.85 6.30 1.54
C GLN A 29 22.13 7.65 1.60
N LYS A 30 22.55 8.54 2.51
CA LYS A 30 21.97 9.89 2.61
C LYS A 30 22.17 10.68 1.32
N LYS A 31 23.35 10.60 0.72
CA LYS A 31 23.61 11.23 -0.58
C LYS A 31 22.69 10.67 -1.65
N ALA A 32 22.62 9.34 -1.83
CA ALA A 32 21.75 8.72 -2.81
C ALA A 32 20.26 9.11 -2.65
N LEU A 33 19.78 9.23 -1.40
CA LEU A 33 18.42 9.69 -1.12
C LEU A 33 18.20 11.16 -1.50
N LEU A 34 19.23 12.01 -1.38
CA LEU A 34 19.16 13.42 -1.79
C LEU A 34 19.22 13.56 -3.30
N ASP A 35 20.06 12.78 -3.97
CA ASP A 35 20.23 12.78 -5.43
C ASP A 35 18.90 12.46 -6.14
N LEU A 36 17.99 11.72 -5.50
CA LEU A 36 16.64 11.49 -6.04
C LEU A 36 15.82 12.77 -6.27
N PHE A 37 16.17 13.89 -5.62
CA PHE A 37 15.47 15.17 -5.78
C PHE A 37 16.14 16.10 -6.79
N GLU A 38 17.27 15.70 -7.37
CA GLU A 38 17.91 16.45 -8.42
C GLU A 38 17.08 16.41 -9.72
N VAL A 39 17.06 17.53 -10.44
CA VAL A 39 16.31 17.64 -11.69
C VAL A 39 17.16 17.03 -12.81
N THR A 40 16.87 15.79 -13.15
CA THR A 40 17.48 15.06 -14.28
C THR A 40 16.39 14.35 -15.07
N SER A 41 16.73 13.84 -16.27
CA SER A 41 15.83 13.03 -17.10
C SER A 41 15.72 11.58 -16.63
N ASP A 42 16.54 11.16 -15.67
CA ASP A 42 16.63 9.78 -15.22
C ASP A 42 15.35 9.32 -14.49
N LEU A 43 15.07 8.03 -14.58
CA LEU A 43 14.04 7.40 -13.77
C LEU A 43 14.50 7.37 -12.30
N LYS A 44 13.71 7.98 -11.41
CA LYS A 44 13.98 7.98 -9.97
C LYS A 44 13.28 6.81 -9.30
N ILE A 45 14.01 5.92 -8.66
CA ILE A 45 13.47 4.73 -7.99
C ILE A 45 13.80 4.81 -6.50
N LEU A 46 12.74 4.94 -5.69
CA LEU A 46 12.83 4.85 -4.23
C LEU A 46 12.34 3.48 -3.76
N VAL A 47 13.22 2.66 -3.23
CA VAL A 47 12.88 1.38 -2.59
C VAL A 47 12.71 1.61 -1.08
N ILE A 48 11.58 1.23 -0.53
CA ILE A 48 11.25 1.50 0.87
C ILE A 48 10.45 0.35 1.48
N ASN A 49 10.82 -0.07 2.70
CA ASN A 49 10.06 -1.06 3.43
C ASN A 49 8.70 -0.47 3.87
N VAL A 50 7.65 -1.27 3.77
CA VAL A 50 6.28 -0.86 4.16
C VAL A 50 6.18 -0.40 5.62
N ASP A 51 7.00 -0.92 6.52
CA ASP A 51 7.02 -0.51 7.92
C ASP A 51 7.47 0.95 8.14
N ALA A 52 8.20 1.53 7.18
CA ALA A 52 8.55 2.95 7.21
C ALA A 52 7.31 3.87 7.25
N PHE A 53 6.18 3.42 6.69
CA PHE A 53 4.91 4.15 6.74
C PHE A 53 4.24 4.16 8.12
N SER A 54 4.76 3.40 9.09
CA SER A 54 4.40 3.53 10.50
C SER A 54 5.14 4.67 11.20
N THR A 55 6.17 5.26 10.57
CA THR A 55 7.02 6.29 11.15
C THR A 55 6.78 7.66 10.50
N LYS A 56 6.87 8.72 11.30
CA LYS A 56 6.77 10.11 10.78
C LYS A 56 7.86 10.41 9.76
N LYS A 57 9.10 9.92 9.98
CA LYS A 57 10.24 10.15 9.07
C LYS A 57 9.97 9.56 7.69
N GLY A 58 9.56 8.29 7.61
CA GLY A 58 9.27 7.61 6.34
C GLY A 58 8.13 8.29 5.59
N VAL A 59 7.02 8.55 6.28
CA VAL A 59 5.85 9.24 5.69
C VAL A 59 6.22 10.61 5.14
N THR A 60 6.99 11.41 5.90
CA THR A 60 7.43 12.74 5.46
C THR A 60 8.33 12.67 4.25
N PHE A 61 9.28 11.72 4.20
CA PHE A 61 10.20 11.57 3.08
C PHE A 61 9.44 11.18 1.80
N VAL A 62 8.59 10.15 1.88
CA VAL A 62 7.78 9.72 0.73
C VAL A 62 6.83 10.82 0.27
N GLY A 63 6.24 11.56 1.20
CA GLY A 63 5.40 12.71 0.86
C GLY A 63 6.14 13.77 0.06
N LYS A 64 7.38 14.11 0.43
CA LYS A 64 8.24 15.02 -0.34
C LYS A 64 8.57 14.47 -1.72
N PHE A 65 8.87 13.18 -1.81
CA PHE A 65 9.17 12.51 -3.08
C PHE A 65 7.97 12.55 -4.05
N ILE A 66 6.76 12.27 -3.54
CA ILE A 66 5.52 12.34 -4.32
C ILE A 66 5.23 13.76 -4.81
N LEU A 67 5.54 14.78 -4.00
CA LEU A 67 5.33 16.18 -4.39
C LEU A 67 6.36 16.67 -5.44
N ALA A 68 7.54 16.09 -5.44
CA ALA A 68 8.61 16.46 -6.36
C ALA A 68 8.50 15.76 -7.74
N HIS A 69 7.79 14.64 -7.83
CA HIS A 69 7.79 13.78 -9.02
C HIS A 69 6.39 13.29 -9.41
N SER A 70 6.21 12.90 -10.68
CA SER A 70 5.05 12.11 -11.11
C SER A 70 5.30 10.64 -10.77
N VAL A 71 4.65 10.13 -9.73
CA VAL A 71 5.01 8.86 -9.10
C VAL A 71 4.04 7.74 -9.42
N LEU A 72 4.60 6.55 -9.77
CA LEU A 72 3.95 5.25 -9.63
C LEU A 72 4.34 4.67 -8.26
N ILE A 73 3.35 4.32 -7.43
CA ILE A 73 3.59 3.50 -6.23
C ILE A 73 3.24 2.04 -6.54
N ALA A 74 4.21 1.15 -6.37
CA ALA A 74 3.99 -0.29 -6.38
C ALA A 74 4.17 -0.84 -4.95
N VAL A 75 3.19 -1.61 -4.48
CA VAL A 75 3.26 -2.31 -3.20
C VAL A 75 3.44 -3.79 -3.47
N ASP A 76 4.63 -4.28 -3.19
CA ASP A 76 4.94 -5.70 -3.23
C ASP A 76 4.46 -6.37 -1.94
N GLU A 77 3.99 -7.62 -2.04
CA GLU A 77 3.32 -8.33 -0.95
C GLU A 77 2.22 -7.48 -0.30
N SER A 78 1.23 -7.06 -1.11
CA SER A 78 0.19 -6.10 -0.68
C SER A 78 -0.65 -6.56 0.51
N THR A 79 -0.59 -7.84 0.88
CA THR A 79 -1.17 -8.37 2.13
C THR A 79 -0.60 -7.69 3.38
N THR A 80 0.57 -7.07 3.29
CA THR A 80 1.17 -6.26 4.37
C THR A 80 0.33 -5.04 4.74
N ILE A 81 -0.53 -4.57 3.83
CA ILE A 81 -1.46 -3.44 4.03
C ILE A 81 -2.92 -3.86 4.17
N LYS A 82 -3.24 -5.15 4.34
CA LYS A 82 -4.61 -5.65 4.47
C LYS A 82 -5.38 -5.10 5.67
N ASN A 83 -4.69 -4.78 6.78
CA ASN A 83 -5.34 -4.27 7.98
C ASN A 83 -5.62 -2.76 7.90
N PRO A 84 -6.89 -2.33 7.77
CA PRO A 84 -7.25 -0.92 7.64
C PRO A 84 -6.98 -0.09 8.89
N LYS A 85 -6.76 -0.74 10.04
CA LYS A 85 -6.48 -0.07 11.31
C LYS A 85 -4.99 0.16 11.54
N ALA A 86 -4.11 -0.55 10.81
CA ALA A 86 -2.66 -0.40 10.94
C ALA A 86 -2.20 1.00 10.50
N GLN A 87 -1.26 1.58 11.25
CA GLN A 87 -0.73 2.93 10.97
C GLN A 87 -0.10 2.99 9.58
N ARG A 88 0.69 1.99 9.18
CA ARG A 88 1.31 1.91 7.85
C ARG A 88 0.27 1.95 6.73
N THR A 89 -0.84 1.20 6.86
CA THR A 89 -1.93 1.18 5.88
C THR A 89 -2.59 2.55 5.76
N LYS A 90 -2.94 3.17 6.89
CA LYS A 90 -3.56 4.51 6.91
C LYS A 90 -2.65 5.57 6.26
N SER A 91 -1.36 5.55 6.61
CA SER A 91 -0.39 6.49 6.07
C SER A 91 -0.21 6.29 4.56
N LEU A 92 -0.08 5.04 4.11
CA LEU A 92 0.09 4.72 2.70
C LEU A 92 -1.15 5.11 1.88
N LEU A 93 -2.37 4.78 2.34
CA LEU A 93 -3.61 5.19 1.68
C LEU A 93 -3.73 6.70 1.56
N LYS A 94 -3.33 7.45 2.61
CA LYS A 94 -3.33 8.91 2.59
C LYS A 94 -2.35 9.48 1.56
N LEU A 95 -1.15 8.92 1.45
CA LEU A 95 -0.14 9.34 0.47
C LEU A 95 -0.55 8.98 -0.96
N ALA A 96 -1.13 7.81 -1.16
CA ALA A 96 -1.54 7.30 -2.46
C ALA A 96 -2.56 8.20 -3.18
N ILE A 97 -3.36 8.98 -2.45
CA ILE A 97 -4.31 9.94 -3.03
C ILE A 97 -3.60 10.97 -3.94
N ASN A 98 -2.36 11.32 -3.60
CA ASN A 98 -1.56 12.29 -4.32
C ASN A 98 -0.73 11.67 -5.47
N THR A 99 -0.91 10.38 -5.77
CA THR A 99 -0.21 9.70 -6.87
C THR A 99 -1.15 9.35 -7.99
N LYS A 100 -0.67 9.48 -9.22
CA LYS A 100 -1.44 9.18 -10.42
C LYS A 100 -1.53 7.68 -10.70
N TYR A 101 -0.47 6.94 -10.43
CA TYR A 101 -0.35 5.54 -10.77
C TYR A 101 -0.10 4.68 -9.51
N ARG A 102 -0.81 3.56 -9.42
CA ARG A 102 -0.72 2.63 -8.29
C ARG A 102 -0.79 1.19 -8.77
N ARG A 103 0.01 0.32 -8.16
CA ARG A 103 0.03 -1.12 -8.42
C ARG A 103 0.14 -1.87 -7.09
N ILE A 104 -0.45 -3.04 -7.05
CA ILE A 104 -0.23 -4.02 -5.98
C ILE A 104 0.22 -5.32 -6.61
N LEU A 105 1.08 -6.04 -5.90
CA LEU A 105 1.60 -7.35 -6.29
C LEU A 105 1.40 -8.28 -5.09
N THR A 106 0.81 -9.43 -5.34
CA THR A 106 0.67 -10.49 -4.32
C THR A 106 0.23 -11.79 -4.99
N GLY A 107 0.76 -12.91 -4.54
CA GLY A 107 0.30 -14.23 -4.97
C GLY A 107 -1.06 -14.62 -4.35
N PHE A 108 -1.36 -14.12 -3.15
CA PHE A 108 -2.58 -14.45 -2.40
C PHE A 108 -3.18 -13.21 -1.74
N PRO A 109 -4.08 -12.48 -2.42
CA PRO A 109 -4.66 -11.24 -1.87
C PRO A 109 -5.56 -11.46 -0.65
N VAL A 110 -6.10 -12.67 -0.50
CA VAL A 110 -6.92 -13.11 0.64
C VAL A 110 -6.16 -14.14 1.45
N THR A 111 -5.69 -13.77 2.63
CA THR A 111 -4.90 -14.66 3.49
C THR A 111 -5.68 -15.21 4.68
N GLN A 112 -6.59 -14.44 5.25
CA GLN A 112 -7.37 -14.81 6.43
C GLN A 112 -8.86 -14.65 6.20
N SER A 113 -9.27 -13.62 5.47
CA SER A 113 -10.68 -13.33 5.25
C SER A 113 -10.90 -12.49 3.99
N PRO A 114 -12.10 -12.54 3.38
CA PRO A 114 -12.47 -11.63 2.28
C PRO A 114 -12.31 -10.15 2.64
N LEU A 115 -12.30 -9.80 3.93
CA LEU A 115 -12.11 -8.43 4.39
C LEU A 115 -10.69 -7.91 4.17
N ASP A 116 -9.72 -8.80 3.93
CA ASP A 116 -8.34 -8.46 3.58
C ASP A 116 -8.25 -7.64 2.28
N LEU A 117 -9.26 -7.77 1.40
CA LEU A 117 -9.31 -7.08 0.11
C LEU A 117 -9.59 -5.57 0.23
N TYR A 118 -10.27 -5.14 1.29
CA TYR A 118 -10.70 -3.74 1.40
C TYR A 118 -9.57 -2.73 1.26
N SER A 119 -8.53 -2.86 2.09
CA SER A 119 -7.43 -1.88 2.10
C SER A 119 -6.57 -1.96 0.85
N GLN A 120 -6.38 -3.16 0.31
CA GLN A 120 -5.62 -3.40 -0.92
C GLN A 120 -6.33 -2.73 -2.12
N SER A 121 -7.64 -2.92 -2.24
CA SER A 121 -8.45 -2.29 -3.28
C SER A 121 -8.55 -0.77 -3.08
N ALA A 122 -8.72 -0.29 -1.83
CA ALA A 122 -8.76 1.13 -1.52
C ALA A 122 -7.43 1.85 -1.81
N PHE A 123 -6.31 1.13 -1.78
CA PHE A 123 -5.02 1.67 -2.24
C PHE A 123 -5.01 1.93 -3.74
N LEU A 124 -5.58 1.05 -4.54
CA LEU A 124 -5.69 1.23 -5.99
C LEU A 124 -6.69 2.36 -6.32
N SER A 125 -7.90 2.26 -5.81
CA SER A 125 -8.92 3.31 -5.89
C SER A 125 -9.96 3.10 -4.78
N LYS A 126 -10.39 4.20 -4.14
CA LYS A 126 -11.49 4.13 -3.15
C LYS A 126 -12.79 3.64 -3.74
N GLN A 127 -13.03 3.93 -5.04
CA GLN A 127 -14.24 3.56 -5.73
C GLN A 127 -14.25 2.10 -6.21
N LEU A 128 -13.11 1.44 -6.21
CA LEU A 128 -12.93 0.13 -6.84
C LEU A 128 -13.94 -0.93 -6.36
N LEU A 129 -14.17 -1.00 -5.05
CA LEU A 129 -15.17 -1.89 -4.46
C LEU A 129 -16.51 -1.20 -4.17
N GLY A 130 -16.63 0.12 -4.39
CA GLY A 130 -17.84 0.88 -4.16
C GLY A 130 -18.21 1.11 -2.69
N TYR A 131 -17.22 1.12 -1.80
CA TYR A 131 -17.42 1.33 -0.36
C TYR A 131 -16.54 2.44 0.20
N ASP A 132 -17.14 3.44 0.82
CA ASP A 132 -16.43 4.59 1.39
C ASP A 132 -15.69 4.26 2.70
N SER A 133 -16.09 3.19 3.39
CA SER A 133 -15.48 2.79 4.65
C SER A 133 -15.34 1.28 4.80
N PHE A 134 -14.33 0.87 5.59
CA PHE A 134 -14.15 -0.53 5.97
C PHE A 134 -15.41 -1.10 6.65
N TYR A 135 -16.12 -0.31 7.45
CA TYR A 135 -17.29 -0.80 8.16
C TYR A 135 -18.48 -1.06 7.23
N SER A 136 -18.69 -0.23 6.19
CA SER A 136 -19.71 -0.49 5.17
C SER A 136 -19.39 -1.75 4.38
N PHE A 137 -18.14 -1.94 3.98
CA PHE A 137 -17.65 -3.15 3.34
C PHE A 137 -17.82 -4.39 4.25
N GLN A 138 -17.40 -4.29 5.50
CA GLN A 138 -17.56 -5.38 6.49
C GLN A 138 -19.03 -5.75 6.69
N ASN A 139 -19.93 -4.79 6.82
CA ASN A 139 -21.36 -5.06 6.99
C ASN A 139 -21.96 -5.78 5.77
N ARG A 140 -21.47 -5.52 4.57
CA ARG A 140 -21.93 -6.18 3.35
C ARG A 140 -21.46 -7.62 3.24
N TYR A 141 -20.20 -7.88 3.56
CA TYR A 141 -19.56 -9.16 3.29
C TYR A 141 -19.30 -10.04 4.52
N ALA A 142 -19.54 -9.55 5.72
CA ALA A 142 -19.39 -10.32 6.94
C ALA A 142 -20.65 -10.31 7.79
N LYS A 143 -20.92 -11.46 8.42
CA LYS A 143 -21.90 -11.59 9.50
C LYS A 143 -21.21 -11.15 10.79
N VAL A 144 -21.68 -10.06 11.38
CA VAL A 144 -21.05 -9.44 12.55
C VAL A 144 -21.99 -9.51 13.72
N PHE A 145 -21.49 -10.01 14.83
CA PHE A 145 -22.18 -10.06 16.11
C PHE A 145 -21.49 -9.14 17.12
N ASN A 146 -22.30 -8.36 17.87
CA ASN A 146 -21.78 -7.55 18.95
C ASN A 146 -21.69 -8.40 20.22
N ARG A 147 -20.47 -8.71 20.64
CA ARG A 147 -20.22 -9.46 21.87
C ARG A 147 -19.90 -8.51 23.00
N GLN A 148 -20.58 -8.68 24.13
CA GLN A 148 -20.30 -7.95 25.35
C GLN A 148 -19.36 -8.77 26.25
N MET A 149 -18.31 -8.12 26.76
CA MET A 149 -17.39 -8.71 27.71
C MET A 149 -17.11 -7.68 28.81
N GLY A 150 -17.80 -7.84 29.94
CA GLY A 150 -17.86 -6.81 30.99
C GLY A 150 -18.52 -5.53 30.46
N GLN A 151 -17.87 -4.39 30.65
CA GLN A 151 -18.35 -3.08 30.17
C GLN A 151 -17.95 -2.77 28.73
N ARG A 152 -17.25 -3.68 28.04
CA ARG A 152 -16.77 -3.44 26.66
C ARG A 152 -17.59 -4.26 25.68
N THR A 153 -18.04 -3.58 24.61
CA THR A 153 -18.66 -4.23 23.46
C THR A 153 -17.68 -4.26 22.30
N PHE A 154 -17.51 -5.40 21.67
CA PHE A 154 -16.69 -5.56 20.48
C PHE A 154 -17.42 -6.32 19.37
N ARG A 155 -17.10 -5.97 18.15
CA ARG A 155 -17.69 -6.62 16.97
C ARG A 155 -16.88 -7.87 16.64
N GLN A 156 -17.56 -9.01 16.60
CA GLN A 156 -16.99 -10.29 16.22
C GLN A 156 -17.55 -10.73 14.87
N VAL A 157 -16.68 -11.06 13.93
CA VAL A 157 -17.08 -11.69 12.67
C VAL A 157 -17.35 -13.17 12.94
N THR A 158 -18.56 -13.63 12.62
CA THR A 158 -19.00 -15.01 12.81
C THR A 158 -19.13 -15.79 11.51
N GLY A 159 -18.98 -15.12 10.37
CA GLY A 159 -19.05 -15.72 9.04
C GLY A 159 -19.02 -14.67 7.94
N TYR A 160 -19.14 -15.13 6.70
CA TYR A 160 -19.12 -14.27 5.51
C TYR A 160 -20.38 -14.50 4.68
N GLN A 161 -20.73 -13.51 3.88
CA GLN A 161 -21.91 -13.50 3.01
C GLN A 161 -21.64 -12.72 1.73
N ASN A 162 -22.52 -12.86 0.73
CA ASN A 162 -22.45 -12.15 -0.55
C ASN A 162 -21.12 -12.32 -1.31
N LEU A 163 -20.42 -13.45 -1.12
CA LEU A 163 -19.10 -13.69 -1.69
C LEU A 163 -19.13 -13.74 -3.23
N GLY A 164 -20.20 -14.24 -3.84
CA GLY A 164 -20.36 -14.21 -5.30
C GLY A 164 -20.37 -12.80 -5.87
N GLU A 165 -21.06 -11.85 -5.21
CA GLU A 165 -21.03 -10.43 -5.58
C GLU A 165 -19.60 -9.88 -5.50
N LEU A 166 -18.87 -10.22 -4.42
CA LEU A 166 -17.49 -9.76 -4.25
C LEU A 166 -16.59 -10.29 -5.35
N THR A 167 -16.73 -11.57 -5.71
CA THR A 167 -15.95 -12.19 -6.79
C THR A 167 -16.22 -11.51 -8.13
N THR A 168 -17.50 -11.21 -8.44
CA THR A 168 -17.86 -10.49 -9.66
C THR A 168 -17.20 -9.11 -9.71
N ARG A 169 -17.27 -8.35 -8.60
CA ARG A 169 -16.60 -7.03 -8.52
C ARG A 169 -15.09 -7.10 -8.68
N LEU A 170 -14.46 -8.17 -8.22
CA LEU A 170 -13.01 -8.37 -8.38
C LEU A 170 -12.63 -8.68 -9.83
N ALA A 171 -13.48 -9.43 -10.55
CA ALA A 171 -13.21 -9.78 -11.95
C ALA A 171 -13.18 -8.56 -12.90
N ASP A 172 -13.78 -7.45 -12.50
CA ASP A 172 -13.81 -6.21 -13.30
C ASP A 172 -12.43 -5.51 -13.39
N PHE A 173 -11.46 -5.91 -12.55
CA PHE A 173 -10.15 -5.24 -12.46
C PHE A 173 -8.95 -6.15 -12.11
N SER A 174 -9.11 -7.47 -12.14
CA SER A 174 -8.05 -8.47 -11.90
C SER A 174 -7.46 -9.03 -13.21
#